data_576b1bfb7051eb6b96b514748bf2f371
#
_entry.id   576b1bfb7051eb6b96b514748bf2f371
#
_cell.length_a   1.000
_cell.length_b   1.000
_cell.length_c   1.000
_cell.angle_alpha   90.00
_cell.angle_beta   90.00
_cell.angle_gamma   90.00
#
_symmetry.space_group_name_H-M   'P 1'
#
loop_
_entity.id
_entity.type
_entity.pdbx_description
1 polymer ?
#
loop_
_entity_poly.entity_id
_entity_poly.type
_entity_poly.pdbx_seq_one_letter_code
_entity_poly.pdbx_strand_id
1 'polypeptide(L)'
;MHVLIIGGTGQISTSLTWKLAGDGHDVTIFNRGERRVPLPETVRIVQGNREDRTGLQAVAQQRAFDTVFDFICWNPDHARADVATFAGRCGQFVYISTAWVYGPPRSFPVTEDHPCAPVDGYGKNKLAAEEAFRDAMKRQHFPATIMRFHATYNDHSAWPSLLQEDPTVPYRILNHRPLMIHDRGVLPTHFLHADDAAVALAGVIERPEQTCYETFNIVGESIAWKDVFDGLGRVLGAVPHYAPLPAEYIIERFPERTWPLRGVHQFAMTLSNSKLNAVLPGFSITVSTEDGFRRRLELPDSVDRPDASTDPARELTRKIDASIDAWDRLRGSGRADHHANMTEVDAGWKAWFG
;
A
#
# COMPACT_ATOMS: atom_id res chain seq x y z
N MET A 1 14.70 -2.61 23.01
CA MET A 1 13.37 -3.26 23.19
C MET A 1 13.37 -4.63 22.54
N HIS A 2 12.53 -5.55 23.05
CA HIS A 2 12.24 -6.82 22.42
C HIS A 2 11.04 -6.65 21.49
N VAL A 3 11.27 -6.76 20.19
CA VAL A 3 10.24 -6.49 19.18
C VAL A 3 9.91 -7.78 18.41
N LEU A 4 8.62 -8.10 18.28
CA LEU A 4 8.14 -9.16 17.41
C LEU A 4 7.50 -8.53 16.16
N ILE A 5 7.88 -9.03 14.98
CA ILE A 5 7.24 -8.65 13.72
C ILE A 5 6.57 -9.89 13.12
N ILE A 6 5.25 -9.92 13.13
CA ILE A 6 4.46 -10.96 12.46
C ILE A 6 4.41 -10.59 10.97
N GLY A 7 5.16 -11.36 10.15
CA GLY A 7 5.49 -11.08 8.75
C GLY A 7 6.99 -10.87 8.57
N GLY A 8 7.49 -9.65 8.63
CA GLY A 8 8.93 -9.30 8.67
C GLY A 8 9.68 -9.32 7.34
N THR A 9 9.13 -9.93 6.29
CA THR A 9 9.76 -10.04 4.95
C THR A 9 8.88 -9.45 3.82
N GLY A 10 7.89 -8.66 4.19
CA GLY A 10 7.03 -7.93 3.24
C GLY A 10 7.65 -6.60 2.79
N GLN A 11 6.90 -5.84 2.03
CA GLN A 11 7.33 -4.56 1.45
C GLN A 11 7.76 -3.54 2.51
N ILE A 12 6.90 -3.24 3.49
CA ILE A 12 7.20 -2.31 4.58
C ILE A 12 8.01 -3.01 5.67
N SER A 13 7.63 -4.24 6.00
CA SER A 13 8.20 -4.94 7.15
C SER A 13 9.68 -5.30 7.01
N THR A 14 10.20 -5.45 5.78
CA THR A 14 11.63 -5.63 5.55
C THR A 14 12.41 -4.38 5.97
N SER A 15 12.01 -3.19 5.50
CA SER A 15 12.65 -1.92 5.89
C SER A 15 12.53 -1.68 7.39
N LEU A 16 11.38 -2.00 8.01
CA LEU A 16 11.23 -1.91 9.46
C LEU A 16 12.16 -2.87 10.20
N THR A 17 12.31 -4.11 9.73
CA THR A 17 13.22 -5.09 10.33
C THR A 17 14.66 -4.59 10.32
N TRP A 18 15.13 -4.03 9.18
CA TRP A 18 16.45 -3.41 9.08
C TRP A 18 16.61 -2.21 10.00
N LYS A 19 15.60 -1.30 10.02
CA LYS A 19 15.62 -0.09 10.86
C LYS A 19 15.73 -0.45 12.33
N LEU A 20 14.85 -1.32 12.84
CA LEU A 20 14.84 -1.69 14.26
C LEU A 20 16.09 -2.45 14.68
N ALA A 21 16.60 -3.36 13.85
CA ALA A 21 17.86 -4.03 14.14
C ALA A 21 19.05 -3.06 14.13
N GLY A 22 19.06 -2.09 13.20
CA GLY A 22 20.08 -1.03 13.13
C GLY A 22 20.02 -0.08 14.32
N ASP A 23 18.84 0.16 14.89
CA ASP A 23 18.64 0.95 16.12
C ASP A 23 18.98 0.18 17.40
N GLY A 24 19.43 -1.09 17.27
CA GLY A 24 19.86 -1.91 18.41
C GLY A 24 18.72 -2.61 19.16
N HIS A 25 17.55 -2.76 18.56
CA HIS A 25 16.47 -3.57 19.12
C HIS A 25 16.71 -5.06 18.91
N ASP A 26 16.24 -5.88 19.87
CA ASP A 26 16.23 -7.34 19.75
C ASP A 26 14.99 -7.76 18.94
N VAL A 27 15.20 -7.95 17.63
CA VAL A 27 14.12 -8.18 16.65
C VAL A 27 13.92 -9.68 16.43
N THR A 28 12.69 -10.13 16.63
CA THR A 28 12.22 -11.47 16.21
C THR A 28 11.19 -11.30 15.10
N ILE A 29 11.31 -12.05 14.02
CA ILE A 29 10.27 -12.14 12.98
C ILE A 29 9.60 -13.51 13.03
N PHE A 30 8.28 -13.53 12.78
CA PHE A 30 7.48 -14.74 12.66
C PHE A 30 6.85 -14.80 11.28
N ASN A 31 7.29 -15.75 10.45
CA ASN A 31 6.78 -15.94 9.10
C ASN A 31 6.93 -17.37 8.60
N ARG A 32 6.39 -17.70 7.41
CA ARG A 32 6.45 -19.05 6.81
C ARG A 32 7.83 -19.43 6.24
N GLY A 33 8.77 -18.48 6.12
CA GLY A 33 10.09 -18.72 5.52
C GLY A 33 10.08 -18.88 4.00
N GLU A 34 8.97 -18.61 3.32
CA GLU A 34 8.83 -18.77 1.86
C GLU A 34 9.55 -17.65 1.09
N ARG A 35 9.46 -16.41 1.59
CA ARG A 35 10.10 -15.25 0.97
C ARG A 35 11.48 -15.04 1.57
N ARG A 36 12.52 -15.21 0.75
CA ARG A 36 13.90 -14.95 1.13
C ARG A 36 14.25 -13.51 0.76
N VAL A 37 14.55 -12.71 1.76
CA VAL A 37 15.11 -11.35 1.62
C VAL A 37 16.34 -11.26 2.51
N PRO A 38 17.36 -10.47 2.13
CA PRO A 38 18.48 -10.18 3.03
C PRO A 38 17.95 -9.55 4.32
N LEU A 39 18.40 -10.05 5.46
CA LEU A 39 18.07 -9.54 6.79
C LEU A 39 19.35 -9.41 7.61
N PRO A 40 19.41 -8.50 8.61
CA PRO A 40 20.54 -8.45 9.55
C PRO A 40 20.72 -9.78 10.26
N GLU A 41 21.96 -10.20 10.47
CA GLU A 41 22.29 -11.46 11.16
C GLU A 41 21.80 -11.50 12.62
N THR A 42 21.58 -10.33 13.22
CA THR A 42 21.06 -10.18 14.58
C THR A 42 19.58 -10.50 14.71
N VAL A 43 18.86 -10.58 13.58
CA VAL A 43 17.40 -10.83 13.57
C VAL A 43 17.12 -12.32 13.78
N ARG A 44 16.34 -12.62 14.82
CA ARG A 44 15.86 -13.97 15.07
C ARG A 44 14.67 -14.30 14.16
N ILE A 45 14.76 -15.40 13.43
CA ILE A 45 13.66 -15.90 12.58
C ILE A 45 12.99 -17.08 13.28
N VAL A 46 11.69 -16.97 13.50
CA VAL A 46 10.83 -18.08 13.95
C VAL A 46 9.91 -18.45 12.81
N GLN A 47 10.11 -19.64 12.26
CA GLN A 47 9.27 -20.12 11.17
C GLN A 47 7.93 -20.64 11.69
N GLY A 48 6.84 -20.18 11.08
CA GLY A 48 5.49 -20.62 11.40
C GLY A 48 4.45 -19.99 10.50
N ASN A 49 3.25 -20.59 10.51
CA ASN A 49 2.11 -20.09 9.77
C ASN A 49 1.17 -19.34 10.73
N ARG A 50 0.76 -18.13 10.39
CA ARG A 50 -0.22 -17.35 11.17
C ARG A 50 -1.57 -18.06 11.31
N GLU A 51 -1.96 -18.87 10.33
CA GLU A 51 -3.18 -19.68 10.41
C GLU A 51 -3.09 -20.79 11.47
N ASP A 52 -1.89 -21.20 11.82
CA ASP A 52 -1.64 -22.06 12.97
C ASP A 52 -1.46 -21.21 14.24
N ARG A 53 -2.55 -21.09 15.01
CA ARG A 53 -2.57 -20.33 16.26
C ARG A 53 -1.57 -20.84 17.29
N THR A 54 -1.23 -22.14 17.27
CA THR A 54 -0.32 -22.75 18.25
C THR A 54 1.11 -22.23 18.07
N GLY A 55 1.56 -22.05 16.83
CA GLY A 55 2.89 -21.50 16.53
C GLY A 55 3.07 -20.07 17.06
N LEU A 56 2.10 -19.18 16.83
CA LEU A 56 2.14 -17.81 17.31
C LEU A 56 2.04 -17.75 18.85
N GLN A 57 1.19 -18.55 19.46
CA GLN A 57 1.07 -18.67 20.91
C GLN A 57 2.38 -19.17 21.53
N ALA A 58 3.05 -20.14 20.91
CA ALA A 58 4.33 -20.65 21.40
C ALA A 58 5.42 -19.54 21.43
N VAL A 59 5.45 -18.66 20.42
CA VAL A 59 6.36 -17.49 20.39
C VAL A 59 6.02 -16.53 21.52
N ALA A 60 4.74 -16.18 21.70
CA ALA A 60 4.28 -15.30 22.76
C ALA A 60 4.48 -15.84 24.19
N GLN A 61 4.56 -17.17 24.34
CA GLN A 61 4.83 -17.81 25.63
C GLN A 61 6.33 -17.84 26.00
N GLN A 62 7.23 -17.79 25.02
CA GLN A 62 8.68 -17.86 25.26
C GLN A 62 9.20 -16.60 25.98
N ARG A 63 8.61 -15.44 25.69
CA ARG A 63 8.97 -14.17 26.30
C ARG A 63 7.89 -13.12 26.10
N ALA A 64 7.84 -12.11 26.98
CA ALA A 64 7.09 -10.89 26.73
C ALA A 64 7.82 -10.01 25.69
N PHE A 65 7.05 -9.29 24.89
CA PHE A 65 7.56 -8.33 23.94
C PHE A 65 7.21 -6.92 24.37
N ASP A 66 8.14 -5.98 24.21
CA ASP A 66 7.84 -4.57 24.41
C ASP A 66 6.87 -4.09 23.33
N THR A 67 7.08 -4.54 22.09
CA THR A 67 6.20 -4.23 20.97
C THR A 67 6.01 -5.45 20.03
N VAL A 68 4.78 -5.57 19.54
CA VAL A 68 4.41 -6.52 18.47
C VAL A 68 3.86 -5.76 17.28
N PHE A 69 4.42 -5.98 16.11
CA PHE A 69 3.87 -5.50 14.82
C PHE A 69 3.17 -6.64 14.10
N ASP A 70 1.96 -6.41 13.57
CA ASP A 70 1.33 -7.37 12.69
C ASP A 70 1.04 -6.79 11.29
N PHE A 71 1.80 -7.30 10.30
CA PHE A 71 1.67 -6.96 8.88
C PHE A 71 0.75 -7.88 8.11
N ILE A 72 0.32 -9.00 8.70
CA ILE A 72 -0.43 -10.04 8.03
C ILE A 72 -1.75 -10.38 8.73
N CYS A 73 -2.30 -9.47 9.53
CA CYS A 73 -3.65 -9.53 10.04
C CYS A 73 -4.66 -9.05 8.97
N TRP A 74 -5.35 -10.00 8.33
CA TRP A 74 -6.19 -9.71 7.16
C TRP A 74 -7.69 -9.60 7.46
N ASN A 75 -8.14 -10.05 8.62
CA ASN A 75 -9.55 -10.17 8.95
C ASN A 75 -9.78 -10.10 10.48
N PRO A 76 -11.04 -9.98 10.93
CA PRO A 76 -11.34 -9.87 12.36
C PRO A 76 -11.01 -11.13 13.17
N ASP A 77 -10.94 -12.32 12.56
CA ASP A 77 -10.57 -13.55 13.29
C ASP A 77 -9.09 -13.57 13.62
N HIS A 78 -8.25 -13.02 12.72
CA HIS A 78 -6.85 -12.77 12.99
C HIS A 78 -6.68 -11.77 14.15
N ALA A 79 -7.41 -10.66 14.13
CA ALA A 79 -7.35 -9.64 15.20
C ALA A 79 -7.75 -10.20 16.57
N ARG A 80 -8.82 -11.01 16.62
CA ARG A 80 -9.25 -11.68 17.87
C ARG A 80 -8.21 -12.69 18.37
N ALA A 81 -7.56 -13.42 17.46
CA ALA A 81 -6.49 -14.35 17.80
C ALA A 81 -5.25 -13.62 18.34
N ASP A 82 -4.90 -12.46 17.77
CA ASP A 82 -3.80 -11.62 18.25
C ASP A 82 -4.10 -11.09 19.67
N VAL A 83 -5.29 -10.54 19.88
CA VAL A 83 -5.71 -10.09 21.20
C VAL A 83 -5.63 -11.23 22.22
N ALA A 84 -6.17 -12.42 21.91
CA ALA A 84 -6.13 -13.56 22.81
C ALA A 84 -4.68 -14.04 23.08
N THR A 85 -3.78 -13.88 22.13
CA THR A 85 -2.37 -14.31 22.25
C THR A 85 -1.54 -13.32 23.04
N PHE A 86 -1.71 -12.00 22.81
CA PHE A 86 -0.82 -10.97 23.32
C PHE A 86 -1.37 -10.13 24.47
N ALA A 87 -2.62 -10.32 24.89
CA ALA A 87 -3.17 -9.62 26.05
C ALA A 87 -2.32 -9.90 27.30
N GLY A 88 -1.79 -8.82 27.92
CA GLY A 88 -0.87 -8.89 29.05
C GLY A 88 0.52 -9.45 28.74
N ARG A 89 0.89 -9.59 27.46
CA ARG A 89 2.18 -10.13 26.98
C ARG A 89 2.95 -9.19 26.06
N CYS A 90 2.39 -8.03 25.73
CA CYS A 90 3.11 -6.98 25.02
C CYS A 90 2.79 -5.62 25.64
N GLY A 91 3.76 -4.69 25.56
CA GLY A 91 3.60 -3.31 25.98
C GLY A 91 2.82 -2.48 24.97
N GLN A 92 2.99 -2.79 23.67
CA GLN A 92 2.26 -2.18 22.56
C GLN A 92 2.04 -3.19 21.44
N PHE A 93 0.86 -3.14 20.81
CA PHE A 93 0.52 -3.94 19.62
C PHE A 93 0.23 -3.01 18.45
N VAL A 94 1.06 -3.02 17.42
CA VAL A 94 0.92 -2.16 16.24
C VAL A 94 0.28 -2.95 15.09
N TYR A 95 -0.99 -2.65 14.83
CA TYR A 95 -1.74 -3.24 13.73
C TYR A 95 -1.56 -2.43 12.44
N ILE A 96 -1.07 -3.09 11.39
CA ILE A 96 -0.90 -2.46 10.08
C ILE A 96 -2.21 -2.57 9.31
N SER A 97 -2.95 -1.48 9.29
CA SER A 97 -4.20 -1.29 8.56
C SER A 97 -3.98 -0.57 7.22
N THR A 98 -5.03 -0.06 6.62
CA THR A 98 -5.02 0.53 5.28
C THR A 98 -5.99 1.70 5.18
N ALA A 99 -5.69 2.68 4.31
CA ALA A 99 -6.60 3.76 3.94
C ALA A 99 -7.84 3.27 3.15
N TRP A 100 -7.84 2.02 2.68
CA TRP A 100 -9.01 1.43 1.98
C TRP A 100 -10.25 1.32 2.87
N VAL A 101 -10.08 1.39 4.18
CA VAL A 101 -11.19 1.44 5.14
C VAL A 101 -12.08 2.67 4.95
N TYR A 102 -11.54 3.75 4.40
CA TYR A 102 -12.31 4.98 4.16
C TYR A 102 -13.30 4.85 2.99
N GLY A 103 -12.96 4.05 1.95
CA GLY A 103 -13.71 4.03 0.70
C GLY A 103 -13.65 5.39 -0.01
N PRO A 104 -14.67 5.77 -0.80
CA PRO A 104 -14.76 7.08 -1.46
C PRO A 104 -14.82 8.22 -0.44
N PRO A 105 -13.83 9.11 -0.37
CA PRO A 105 -13.83 10.20 0.60
C PRO A 105 -14.96 11.21 0.34
N ARG A 106 -15.52 11.76 1.43
CA ARG A 106 -16.58 12.79 1.38
C ARG A 106 -16.05 14.20 1.63
N SER A 107 -14.82 14.31 2.14
CA SER A 107 -14.16 15.58 2.44
C SER A 107 -12.65 15.41 2.45
N PHE A 108 -11.92 16.48 2.22
CA PHE A 108 -10.46 16.51 2.18
C PHE A 108 -9.89 17.58 3.12
N PRO A 109 -8.69 17.38 3.69
CA PRO A 109 -7.98 16.10 3.67
C PRO A 109 -8.68 15.04 4.53
N VAL A 110 -8.49 13.77 4.18
CA VAL A 110 -9.01 12.63 4.96
C VAL A 110 -8.18 12.48 6.24
N THR A 111 -8.80 12.72 7.38
CA THR A 111 -8.22 12.50 8.71
C THR A 111 -8.71 11.18 9.31
N GLU A 112 -8.17 10.79 10.46
CA GLU A 112 -8.52 9.54 11.14
C GLU A 112 -9.99 9.50 11.59
N ASP A 113 -10.61 10.66 11.77
CA ASP A 113 -12.03 10.82 12.15
C ASP A 113 -12.99 10.74 10.95
N HIS A 114 -12.46 10.69 9.73
CA HIS A 114 -13.30 10.54 8.53
C HIS A 114 -14.08 9.21 8.60
N PRO A 115 -15.38 9.19 8.26
CA PRO A 115 -16.18 7.97 8.25
C PRO A 115 -15.57 6.88 7.37
N CYS A 116 -15.53 5.65 7.87
CA CYS A 116 -15.08 4.48 7.14
C CYS A 116 -16.26 3.86 6.37
N ALA A 117 -16.12 3.71 5.05
CA ALA A 117 -17.13 3.13 4.17
C ALA A 117 -16.49 2.31 3.03
N PRO A 118 -15.71 1.25 3.34
CA PRO A 118 -14.97 0.49 2.35
C PRO A 118 -15.88 -0.15 1.33
N VAL A 119 -15.48 -0.11 0.05
CA VAL A 119 -16.31 -0.59 -1.08
C VAL A 119 -15.98 -2.03 -1.46
N ASP A 120 -14.82 -2.55 -1.09
CA ASP A 120 -14.35 -3.89 -1.45
C ASP A 120 -14.17 -4.82 -0.25
N GLY A 121 -13.93 -6.11 -0.52
CA GLY A 121 -13.77 -7.13 0.52
C GLY A 121 -12.53 -6.93 1.38
N TYR A 122 -11.43 -6.44 0.80
CA TYR A 122 -10.20 -6.17 1.52
C TYR A 122 -10.39 -5.05 2.56
N GLY A 123 -10.87 -3.90 2.12
CA GLY A 123 -11.15 -2.77 3.01
C GLY A 123 -12.16 -3.12 4.11
N LYS A 124 -13.21 -3.88 3.78
CA LYS A 124 -14.22 -4.36 4.76
C LYS A 124 -13.59 -5.26 5.81
N ASN A 125 -12.75 -6.22 5.42
CA ASN A 125 -12.08 -7.12 6.34
C ASN A 125 -11.08 -6.38 7.24
N LYS A 126 -10.33 -5.42 6.68
CA LYS A 126 -9.40 -4.60 7.45
C LYS A 126 -10.13 -3.70 8.46
N LEU A 127 -11.26 -3.10 8.07
CA LEU A 127 -12.10 -2.33 8.99
C LEU A 127 -12.66 -3.20 10.12
N ALA A 128 -13.17 -4.39 9.82
CA ALA A 128 -13.68 -5.31 10.84
C ALA A 128 -12.57 -5.78 11.80
N ALA A 129 -11.33 -5.91 11.34
CA ALA A 129 -10.18 -6.15 12.22
C ALA A 129 -9.86 -4.93 13.10
N GLU A 130 -9.91 -3.69 12.58
CA GLU A 130 -9.79 -2.49 13.40
C GLU A 130 -10.85 -2.42 14.50
N GLU A 131 -12.11 -2.75 14.17
CA GLU A 131 -13.21 -2.79 15.13
C GLU A 131 -12.96 -3.81 16.24
N ALA A 132 -12.42 -5.00 15.90
CA ALA A 132 -12.05 -6.00 16.91
C ALA A 132 -10.93 -5.50 17.84
N PHE A 133 -9.91 -4.79 17.31
CA PHE A 133 -8.90 -4.16 18.17
C PHE A 133 -9.47 -3.02 19.02
N ARG A 134 -10.33 -2.16 18.47
CA ARG A 134 -11.00 -1.08 19.25
C ARG A 134 -11.87 -1.62 20.36
N ASP A 135 -12.56 -2.73 20.13
CA ASP A 135 -13.32 -3.41 21.18
C ASP A 135 -12.40 -3.95 22.28
N ALA A 136 -11.26 -4.53 21.92
CA ALA A 136 -10.26 -5.00 22.87
C ALA A 136 -9.60 -3.84 23.65
N MET A 137 -9.30 -2.71 23.00
CA MET A 137 -8.84 -1.49 23.66
C MET A 137 -9.82 -1.04 24.77
N LYS A 138 -11.11 -1.00 24.45
CA LYS A 138 -12.15 -0.52 25.37
C LYS A 138 -12.43 -1.50 26.51
N ARG A 139 -12.50 -2.81 26.21
CA ARG A 139 -12.98 -3.82 27.17
C ARG A 139 -11.87 -4.48 27.97
N GLN A 140 -10.68 -4.57 27.40
CA GLN A 140 -9.57 -5.35 27.94
C GLN A 140 -8.30 -4.50 28.16
N HIS A 141 -8.35 -3.19 27.86
CA HIS A 141 -7.18 -2.31 27.88
C HIS A 141 -6.03 -2.87 27.02
N PHE A 142 -6.36 -3.51 25.90
CA PHE A 142 -5.36 -4.03 24.96
C PHE A 142 -4.62 -2.86 24.31
N PRO A 143 -3.29 -2.74 24.42
CA PRO A 143 -2.54 -1.54 24.05
C PRO A 143 -2.28 -1.48 22.54
N ALA A 144 -3.33 -1.49 21.73
CA ALA A 144 -3.17 -1.47 20.27
C ALA A 144 -2.99 -0.04 19.74
N THR A 145 -2.20 0.06 18.66
CA THR A 145 -2.06 1.23 17.79
C THR A 145 -2.45 0.79 16.37
N ILE A 146 -3.30 1.54 15.71
CA ILE A 146 -3.77 1.23 14.36
C ILE A 146 -3.09 2.18 13.36
N MET A 147 -2.35 1.63 12.38
CA MET A 147 -1.62 2.40 11.39
C MET A 147 -2.23 2.20 10.00
N ARG A 148 -2.85 3.24 9.42
CA ARG A 148 -3.51 3.21 8.11
C ARG A 148 -2.58 3.71 7.03
N PHE A 149 -2.08 2.79 6.21
CA PHE A 149 -1.26 3.09 5.05
C PHE A 149 -2.10 3.25 3.78
N HIS A 150 -1.67 4.11 2.88
CA HIS A 150 -2.15 4.12 1.49
C HIS A 150 -1.21 3.29 0.60
N ALA A 151 -0.88 3.74 -0.62
CA ALA A 151 0.08 3.01 -1.45
C ALA A 151 1.50 3.15 -0.90
N THR A 152 2.16 2.02 -0.74
CA THR A 152 3.56 1.94 -0.32
C THR A 152 4.37 1.20 -1.38
N TYR A 153 5.66 1.46 -1.44
CA TYR A 153 6.59 0.80 -2.33
C TYR A 153 7.98 0.71 -1.69
N ASN A 154 8.83 -0.16 -2.22
CA ASN A 154 10.25 -0.24 -1.89
C ASN A 154 11.06 -0.51 -3.17
N ASP A 155 12.36 -0.59 -3.04
CA ASP A 155 13.26 -0.79 -4.17
C ASP A 155 13.04 -2.13 -4.94
N HIS A 156 12.32 -3.09 -4.34
CA HIS A 156 11.98 -4.39 -4.92
C HIS A 156 10.49 -4.54 -5.30
N SER A 157 9.68 -3.48 -5.15
CA SER A 157 8.25 -3.54 -5.47
C SER A 157 8.00 -3.61 -6.97
N ALA A 158 6.81 -4.08 -7.36
CA ALA A 158 6.32 -3.89 -8.72
C ALA A 158 6.28 -2.39 -9.08
N TRP A 159 6.40 -2.07 -10.37
CA TRP A 159 6.27 -0.70 -10.84
C TRP A 159 4.85 -0.16 -10.57
N PRO A 160 4.69 1.15 -10.32
CA PRO A 160 3.37 1.72 -10.16
C PRO A 160 2.54 1.47 -11.42
N SER A 161 1.34 0.95 -11.25
CA SER A 161 0.40 0.66 -12.33
C SER A 161 -1.03 0.66 -11.80
N LEU A 162 -1.99 0.87 -12.69
CA LEU A 162 -3.41 0.64 -12.42
C LEU A 162 -3.74 -0.86 -12.36
N LEU A 163 -2.87 -1.70 -12.92
CA LEU A 163 -2.97 -3.16 -12.88
C LEU A 163 -1.99 -3.71 -11.84
N GLN A 164 -2.47 -4.63 -11.02
CA GLN A 164 -1.60 -5.33 -10.09
C GLN A 164 -0.52 -6.14 -10.83
N GLU A 165 0.72 -6.08 -10.30
CA GLU A 165 1.86 -6.84 -10.83
C GLU A 165 2.08 -6.62 -12.34
N ASP A 166 1.96 -5.38 -12.79
CA ASP A 166 2.20 -5.03 -14.18
C ASP A 166 3.69 -4.76 -14.42
N PRO A 167 4.42 -5.67 -15.09
CA PRO A 167 5.83 -5.47 -15.41
C PRO A 167 6.02 -4.61 -16.67
N THR A 168 4.94 -4.25 -17.36
CA THR A 168 5.03 -3.64 -18.70
C THR A 168 5.23 -2.14 -18.70
N VAL A 169 5.05 -1.47 -17.54
CA VAL A 169 5.06 0.01 -17.46
C VAL A 169 6.36 0.62 -17.98
N PRO A 170 7.57 0.25 -17.51
CA PRO A 170 8.81 0.81 -18.05
C PRO A 170 9.03 0.47 -19.52
N TYR A 171 8.70 -0.77 -19.93
CA TYR A 171 8.79 -1.18 -21.33
C TYR A 171 7.91 -0.31 -22.23
N ARG A 172 6.68 -0.01 -21.80
CA ARG A 172 5.76 0.85 -22.56
C ARG A 172 6.30 2.28 -22.68
N ILE A 173 6.86 2.83 -21.60
CA ILE A 173 7.48 4.17 -21.62
C ILE A 173 8.65 4.20 -22.60
N LEU A 174 9.60 3.26 -22.49
CA LEU A 174 10.81 3.21 -23.31
C LEU A 174 10.53 2.93 -24.80
N ASN A 175 9.43 2.26 -25.13
CA ASN A 175 9.03 1.93 -26.48
C ASN A 175 7.88 2.81 -27.01
N HIS A 176 7.63 3.97 -26.38
CA HIS A 176 6.61 4.95 -26.77
C HIS A 176 5.20 4.35 -26.92
N ARG A 177 4.90 3.27 -26.16
CA ARG A 177 3.56 2.66 -26.12
C ARG A 177 2.70 3.36 -25.07
N PRO A 178 1.42 3.62 -25.35
CA PRO A 178 0.57 4.36 -24.41
C PRO A 178 0.31 3.55 -23.13
N LEU A 179 0.40 4.22 -21.98
CA LEU A 179 -0.04 3.73 -20.69
C LEU A 179 -1.54 3.99 -20.52
N MET A 180 -2.27 3.00 -20.04
CA MET A 180 -3.66 3.22 -19.62
C MET A 180 -3.67 4.14 -18.40
N ILE A 181 -4.53 5.15 -18.42
CA ILE A 181 -4.71 6.07 -17.30
C ILE A 181 -6.19 6.42 -17.16
N HIS A 182 -6.74 6.36 -15.95
CA HIS A 182 -8.12 6.78 -15.69
C HIS A 182 -8.16 8.26 -15.31
N ASP A 183 -9.31 8.90 -15.52
CA ASP A 183 -9.52 10.32 -15.19
C ASP A 183 -8.37 11.23 -15.61
N ARG A 184 -7.77 10.94 -16.77
CA ARG A 184 -6.58 11.65 -17.31
C ARG A 184 -5.40 11.69 -16.35
N GLY A 185 -5.42 10.88 -15.28
CA GLY A 185 -4.37 10.76 -14.27
C GLY A 185 -4.29 11.93 -13.29
N VAL A 186 -5.31 12.75 -13.20
CA VAL A 186 -5.31 13.95 -12.34
C VAL A 186 -5.71 13.66 -10.88
N LEU A 187 -6.29 12.48 -10.62
CA LEU A 187 -6.69 12.13 -9.26
C LEU A 187 -5.47 11.98 -8.35
N PRO A 188 -5.48 12.65 -7.18
CA PRO A 188 -4.40 12.53 -6.22
C PRO A 188 -4.41 11.15 -5.57
N THR A 189 -3.23 10.65 -5.34
CA THR A 189 -2.92 9.44 -4.59
C THR A 189 -1.74 9.71 -3.66
N HIS A 190 -1.30 8.73 -2.89
CA HIS A 190 -0.09 8.84 -2.09
C HIS A 190 0.84 7.68 -2.39
N PHE A 191 2.12 7.97 -2.49
CA PHE A 191 3.18 6.97 -2.54
C PHE A 191 4.13 7.19 -1.38
N LEU A 192 4.33 6.16 -0.56
CA LEU A 192 5.22 6.18 0.59
C LEU A 192 6.30 5.13 0.41
N HIS A 193 7.57 5.56 0.43
CA HIS A 193 8.68 4.61 0.44
C HIS A 193 8.72 3.84 1.77
N ALA A 194 9.05 2.56 1.70
CA ALA A 194 9.07 1.68 2.87
C ALA A 194 10.08 2.10 3.95
N ASP A 195 11.16 2.80 3.57
CA ASP A 195 12.14 3.31 4.53
C ASP A 195 11.54 4.45 5.36
N ASP A 196 10.81 5.38 4.75
CA ASP A 196 10.09 6.43 5.49
C ASP A 196 8.98 5.84 6.38
N ALA A 197 8.28 4.81 5.87
CA ALA A 197 7.31 4.07 6.67
C ALA A 197 7.97 3.41 7.90
N ALA A 198 9.16 2.83 7.73
CA ALA A 198 9.91 2.21 8.81
C ALA A 198 10.36 3.24 9.86
N VAL A 199 10.81 4.44 9.44
CA VAL A 199 11.14 5.55 10.35
C VAL A 199 9.95 5.96 11.19
N ALA A 200 8.77 6.12 10.57
CA ALA A 200 7.56 6.47 11.31
C ALA A 200 7.13 5.36 12.30
N LEU A 201 7.16 4.09 11.88
CA LEU A 201 6.81 2.96 12.74
C LEU A 201 7.78 2.80 13.91
N ALA A 202 9.08 3.01 13.69
CA ALA A 202 10.08 3.05 14.78
C ALA A 202 9.78 4.20 15.76
N GLY A 203 9.48 5.40 15.26
CA GLY A 203 9.13 6.53 16.11
C GLY A 203 7.84 6.32 16.94
N VAL A 204 6.87 5.58 16.41
CA VAL A 204 5.60 5.26 17.10
C VAL A 204 5.86 4.39 18.35
N ILE A 205 6.74 3.41 18.27
CA ILE A 205 7.01 2.51 19.40
C ILE A 205 7.89 3.14 20.48
N GLU A 206 8.55 4.24 20.18
CA GLU A 206 9.30 5.02 21.16
C GLU A 206 8.40 5.90 22.05
N ARG A 207 7.11 6.03 21.71
CA ARG A 207 6.14 6.92 22.38
C ARG A 207 4.83 6.20 22.70
N PRO A 208 4.87 5.05 23.41
CA PRO A 208 3.69 4.23 23.64
C PRO A 208 2.60 4.98 24.43
N GLU A 209 2.97 5.93 25.29
CA GLU A 209 2.04 6.75 26.06
C GLU A 209 1.20 7.70 25.21
N GLN A 210 1.65 8.03 23.98
CA GLN A 210 0.95 8.91 23.03
C GLN A 210 0.34 8.14 21.86
N THR A 211 0.74 6.89 21.66
CA THR A 211 0.39 6.12 20.46
C THR A 211 -0.46 4.89 20.74
N CYS A 212 -0.39 4.29 21.95
CA CYS A 212 -1.33 3.25 22.34
C CYS A 212 -2.77 3.77 22.34
N TYR A 213 -3.71 2.92 21.95
CA TYR A 213 -5.15 3.21 21.85
C TYR A 213 -5.53 4.19 20.75
N GLU A 214 -4.60 4.52 19.85
CA GLU A 214 -4.77 5.53 18.81
C GLU A 214 -4.79 4.92 17.40
N THR A 215 -5.35 5.68 16.48
CA THR A 215 -5.30 5.39 15.03
C THR A 215 -4.56 6.52 14.34
N PHE A 216 -3.65 6.20 13.41
CA PHE A 216 -2.89 7.17 12.63
C PHE A 216 -2.95 6.84 11.14
N ASN A 217 -3.13 7.86 10.31
CA ASN A 217 -2.78 7.81 8.91
C ASN A 217 -1.26 7.91 8.77
N ILE A 218 -0.73 7.18 7.81
CA ILE A 218 0.67 7.26 7.44
C ILE A 218 0.78 7.19 5.92
N VAL A 219 1.07 8.33 5.32
CA VAL A 219 1.08 8.51 3.87
C VAL A 219 2.29 9.30 3.44
N GLY A 220 2.75 9.02 2.23
CA GLY A 220 3.82 9.75 1.57
C GLY A 220 3.34 11.01 0.88
N GLU A 221 4.09 11.42 -0.11
CA GLU A 221 3.77 12.55 -0.96
C GLU A 221 2.37 12.39 -1.58
N SER A 222 1.60 13.49 -1.60
CA SER A 222 0.35 13.54 -2.37
C SER A 222 0.70 13.90 -3.82
N ILE A 223 0.43 13.00 -4.74
CA ILE A 223 0.88 13.08 -6.12
C ILE A 223 -0.23 12.60 -7.06
N ALA A 224 -0.41 13.23 -8.22
CA ALA A 224 -1.34 12.73 -9.22
C ALA A 224 -0.78 11.49 -9.93
N TRP A 225 -1.64 10.57 -10.35
CA TRP A 225 -1.21 9.37 -11.07
C TRP A 225 -0.37 9.67 -12.31
N LYS A 226 -0.71 10.73 -13.04
CA LYS A 226 0.06 11.16 -14.20
C LYS A 226 1.49 11.57 -13.80
N ASP A 227 1.63 12.30 -12.70
CA ASP A 227 2.95 12.78 -12.24
C ASP A 227 3.84 11.61 -11.75
N VAL A 228 3.24 10.53 -11.21
CA VAL A 228 3.97 9.29 -10.90
C VAL A 228 4.61 8.70 -12.16
N PHE A 229 3.82 8.57 -13.25
CA PHE A 229 4.35 8.03 -14.50
C PHE A 229 5.31 8.99 -15.20
N ASP A 230 5.05 10.30 -15.14
CA ASP A 230 5.98 11.32 -15.67
C ASP A 230 7.32 11.28 -14.90
N GLY A 231 7.29 11.10 -13.58
CA GLY A 231 8.47 10.90 -12.75
C GLY A 231 9.27 9.66 -13.16
N LEU A 232 8.59 8.53 -13.37
CA LEU A 232 9.23 7.33 -13.89
C LEU A 232 9.81 7.57 -15.29
N GLY A 233 9.11 8.29 -16.15
CA GLY A 233 9.60 8.68 -17.48
C GLY A 233 10.89 9.50 -17.40
N ARG A 234 10.96 10.48 -16.49
CA ARG A 234 12.20 11.26 -16.25
C ARG A 234 13.36 10.38 -15.82
N VAL A 235 13.12 9.44 -14.94
CA VAL A 235 14.14 8.48 -14.47
C VAL A 235 14.61 7.56 -15.59
N LEU A 236 13.70 7.13 -16.48
CA LEU A 236 14.01 6.30 -17.64
C LEU A 236 14.57 7.07 -18.85
N GLY A 237 14.58 8.41 -18.81
CA GLY A 237 14.99 9.24 -19.94
C GLY A 237 14.02 9.23 -21.13
N ALA A 238 12.73 8.95 -20.91
CA ALA A 238 11.71 8.85 -21.95
C ALA A 238 10.39 9.52 -21.52
N VAL A 239 9.63 10.03 -22.47
CA VAL A 239 8.34 10.69 -22.22
C VAL A 239 7.20 9.68 -22.30
N PRO A 240 6.41 9.49 -21.24
CA PRO A 240 5.25 8.61 -21.27
C PRO A 240 4.16 9.13 -22.22
N HIS A 241 3.54 8.22 -22.95
CA HIS A 241 2.32 8.47 -23.70
C HIS A 241 1.13 7.88 -22.96
N TYR A 242 -0.04 8.51 -23.04
CA TYR A 242 -1.20 8.11 -22.27
C TYR A 242 -2.40 7.76 -23.16
N ALA A 243 -3.11 6.71 -22.77
CA ALA A 243 -4.45 6.37 -23.27
C ALA A 243 -5.44 6.59 -22.12
N PRO A 244 -6.19 7.70 -22.10
CA PRO A 244 -7.23 7.95 -21.11
C PRO A 244 -8.39 6.98 -21.32
N LEU A 245 -8.68 6.16 -20.31
CA LEU A 245 -9.74 5.16 -20.31
C LEU A 245 -10.59 5.31 -19.03
N PRO A 246 -11.92 5.12 -19.08
CA PRO A 246 -12.73 5.05 -17.87
C PRO A 246 -12.25 3.93 -16.94
N ALA A 247 -12.30 4.16 -15.63
CA ALA A 247 -11.91 3.16 -14.64
C ALA A 247 -12.71 1.86 -14.80
N GLU A 248 -14.03 1.99 -15.03
CA GLU A 248 -14.93 0.86 -15.24
C GLU A 248 -14.54 0.03 -16.46
N TYR A 249 -14.11 0.67 -17.55
CA TYR A 249 -13.65 -0.03 -18.75
C TYR A 249 -12.38 -0.83 -18.47
N ILE A 250 -11.42 -0.25 -17.71
CA ILE A 250 -10.18 -0.95 -17.31
C ILE A 250 -10.53 -2.14 -16.40
N ILE A 251 -11.43 -1.94 -15.44
CA ILE A 251 -11.90 -2.97 -14.51
C ILE A 251 -12.56 -4.14 -15.25
N GLU A 252 -13.38 -3.85 -16.23
CA GLU A 252 -14.07 -4.87 -17.03
C GLU A 252 -13.09 -5.68 -17.89
N ARG A 253 -12.06 -5.04 -18.43
CA ARG A 253 -11.07 -5.70 -19.30
C ARG A 253 -10.03 -6.51 -18.53
N PHE A 254 -9.72 -6.13 -17.28
CA PHE A 254 -8.69 -6.74 -16.44
C PHE A 254 -9.21 -7.11 -15.04
N PRO A 255 -10.31 -7.89 -14.94
CA PRO A 255 -10.98 -8.13 -13.66
C PRO A 255 -10.08 -8.77 -12.60
N GLU A 256 -9.11 -9.59 -13.00
CA GLU A 256 -8.18 -10.28 -12.12
C GLU A 256 -7.03 -9.40 -11.60
N ARG A 257 -6.75 -8.26 -12.27
CA ARG A 257 -5.62 -7.37 -11.97
C ARG A 257 -6.00 -5.99 -11.45
N THR A 258 -7.29 -5.69 -11.37
CA THR A 258 -7.79 -4.34 -11.06
C THR A 258 -8.36 -4.20 -9.64
N TRP A 259 -8.03 -5.12 -8.74
CA TRP A 259 -8.52 -5.00 -7.37
C TRP A 259 -8.07 -3.69 -6.68
N PRO A 260 -6.83 -3.14 -6.89
CA PRO A 260 -6.46 -1.86 -6.31
C PRO A 260 -7.27 -0.69 -6.91
N LEU A 261 -7.53 -0.74 -8.22
CA LEU A 261 -8.36 0.27 -8.90
C LEU A 261 -9.80 0.24 -8.38
N ARG A 262 -10.40 -0.95 -8.21
CA ARG A 262 -11.75 -1.10 -7.61
C ARG A 262 -11.83 -0.61 -6.17
N GLY A 263 -10.76 -0.78 -5.42
CA GLY A 263 -10.71 -0.40 -4.00
C GLY A 263 -10.61 1.10 -3.81
N VAL A 264 -9.47 1.68 -4.09
CA VAL A 264 -9.20 3.09 -3.78
C VAL A 264 -8.59 3.90 -4.92
N HIS A 265 -7.87 3.27 -5.87
CA HIS A 265 -7.13 4.03 -6.87
C HIS A 265 -8.03 4.74 -7.90
N GLN A 266 -9.34 4.44 -7.95
CA GLN A 266 -10.31 5.16 -8.74
C GLN A 266 -10.86 6.42 -8.05
N PHE A 267 -10.47 6.70 -6.81
CA PHE A 267 -10.93 7.85 -6.07
C PHE A 267 -9.79 8.83 -5.81
N ALA A 268 -10.13 10.12 -5.70
CA ALA A 268 -9.18 11.09 -5.17
C ALA A 268 -8.89 10.73 -3.70
N MET A 269 -7.62 10.55 -3.37
CA MET A 269 -7.18 10.18 -2.02
C MET A 269 -6.15 11.19 -1.54
N THR A 270 -6.59 12.17 -0.75
CA THR A 270 -5.71 13.14 -0.09
C THR A 270 -5.87 12.97 1.41
N LEU A 271 -4.94 12.24 2.04
CA LEU A 271 -4.93 11.97 3.47
C LEU A 271 -3.99 12.93 4.21
N SER A 272 -4.21 13.07 5.51
CA SER A 272 -3.41 13.92 6.38
C SER A 272 -2.54 13.10 7.34
N ASN A 273 -1.26 13.46 7.45
CA ASN A 273 -0.34 13.00 8.50
C ASN A 273 -0.36 13.90 9.74
N SER A 274 -1.27 14.89 9.83
CA SER A 274 -1.20 15.92 10.91
C SER A 274 -1.20 15.33 12.31
N LYS A 275 -2.00 14.28 12.54
CA LYS A 275 -2.04 13.59 13.85
C LYS A 275 -0.72 12.87 14.14
N LEU A 276 -0.17 12.16 13.16
CA LEU A 276 1.14 11.50 13.29
C LEU A 276 2.25 12.52 13.54
N ASN A 277 2.27 13.63 12.80
CA ASN A 277 3.28 14.68 12.95
C ASN A 277 3.20 15.39 14.31
N ALA A 278 2.03 15.47 14.91
CA ALA A 278 1.89 16.01 16.27
C ALA A 278 2.60 15.14 17.32
N VAL A 279 2.61 13.82 17.14
CA VAL A 279 3.31 12.87 17.98
C VAL A 279 4.77 12.70 17.58
N LEU A 280 5.07 12.76 16.26
CA LEU A 280 6.40 12.61 15.69
C LEU A 280 6.82 13.92 14.98
N PRO A 281 7.12 15.01 15.71
CA PRO A 281 7.38 16.31 15.07
C PRO A 281 8.63 16.36 14.19
N GLY A 282 9.52 15.37 14.29
CA GLY A 282 10.70 15.22 13.42
C GLY A 282 10.47 14.31 12.21
N PHE A 283 9.29 13.71 12.06
CA PHE A 283 9.01 12.85 10.92
C PHE A 283 8.77 13.67 9.65
N SER A 284 9.47 13.31 8.59
CA SER A 284 9.31 13.87 7.25
C SER A 284 9.51 12.80 6.19
N ILE A 285 8.90 12.96 5.04
CA ILE A 285 9.14 12.11 3.87
C ILE A 285 10.49 12.53 3.29
N THR A 286 11.42 11.57 3.18
CA THR A 286 12.79 11.80 2.73
C THR A 286 13.09 11.17 1.38
N VAL A 287 12.33 10.15 0.97
CA VAL A 287 12.48 9.47 -0.31
C VAL A 287 11.37 9.92 -1.25
N SER A 288 11.72 10.78 -2.21
CA SER A 288 10.76 11.14 -3.27
C SER A 288 10.43 9.93 -4.14
N THR A 289 9.28 9.97 -4.82
CA THR A 289 8.87 8.89 -5.74
C THR A 289 9.93 8.65 -6.83
N GLU A 290 10.56 9.71 -7.36
CA GLU A 290 11.61 9.59 -8.36
C GLU A 290 12.90 8.98 -7.80
N ASP A 291 13.29 9.34 -6.57
CA ASP A 291 14.48 8.76 -5.93
C ASP A 291 14.29 7.27 -5.66
N GLY A 292 13.10 6.85 -5.24
CA GLY A 292 12.76 5.46 -5.11
C GLY A 292 12.83 4.70 -6.44
N PHE A 293 12.40 5.31 -7.55
CA PHE A 293 12.53 4.72 -8.88
C PHE A 293 14.00 4.59 -9.33
N ARG A 294 14.85 5.61 -9.05
CA ARG A 294 16.30 5.52 -9.32
C ARG A 294 16.94 4.40 -8.53
N ARG A 295 16.72 4.32 -7.21
CA ARG A 295 17.24 3.25 -6.37
C ARG A 295 16.90 1.88 -6.93
N ARG A 296 15.62 1.69 -7.36
CA ARG A 296 15.19 0.44 -7.97
C ARG A 296 15.97 0.09 -9.25
N LEU A 297 16.23 1.06 -10.12
CA LEU A 297 17.00 0.84 -11.36
C LEU A 297 18.48 0.54 -11.11
N GLU A 298 19.03 1.01 -10.00
CA GLU A 298 20.42 0.82 -9.61
C GLU A 298 20.68 -0.56 -8.96
N LEU A 299 19.63 -1.26 -8.55
CA LEU A 299 19.78 -2.60 -7.98
C LEU A 299 20.35 -3.57 -9.03
N PRO A 300 21.42 -4.34 -8.67
CA PRO A 300 22.05 -5.29 -9.59
C PRO A 300 21.07 -6.35 -10.12
N ASP A 301 20.15 -6.77 -9.26
CA ASP A 301 19.10 -7.76 -9.53
C ASP A 301 17.77 -7.07 -9.88
N SER A 302 17.80 -5.89 -10.49
CA SER A 302 16.60 -5.33 -11.11
C SER A 302 16.18 -6.25 -12.28
N VAL A 303 15.89 -7.48 -11.90
CA VAL A 303 15.39 -8.62 -12.69
C VAL A 303 14.14 -8.21 -13.46
N ASP A 304 13.52 -7.15 -13.03
CA ASP A 304 12.41 -6.49 -13.71
C ASP A 304 12.83 -5.27 -14.54
N ARG A 305 14.07 -5.23 -15.03
CA ARG A 305 14.22 -4.56 -16.33
C ARG A 305 13.17 -5.21 -17.19
N PRO A 306 12.21 -4.44 -17.73
CA PRO A 306 11.02 -5.00 -18.34
C PRO A 306 11.45 -5.93 -19.47
N ASP A 307 11.66 -7.16 -19.12
CA ASP A 307 11.87 -8.19 -20.09
C ASP A 307 10.49 -8.52 -20.66
N ALA A 308 10.11 -7.69 -21.66
CA ALA A 308 9.01 -8.00 -22.55
C ALA A 308 9.22 -9.35 -23.25
N SER A 309 10.34 -10.04 -23.00
CA SER A 309 10.68 -11.35 -23.50
C SER A 309 9.92 -12.47 -22.80
N THR A 310 9.36 -12.24 -21.59
CA THR A 310 8.53 -13.24 -20.93
C THR A 310 7.16 -13.36 -21.61
N ASP A 311 6.68 -14.58 -21.84
CA ASP A 311 5.39 -14.82 -22.46
C ASP A 311 4.21 -14.12 -21.73
N PRO A 312 4.12 -14.14 -20.37
CA PRO A 312 3.08 -13.41 -19.65
C PRO A 312 3.13 -11.89 -19.86
N ALA A 313 4.30 -11.26 -19.89
CA ALA A 313 4.45 -9.83 -20.13
C ALA A 313 4.08 -9.45 -21.57
N ARG A 314 4.43 -10.28 -22.55
CA ARG A 314 4.03 -10.11 -23.96
C ARG A 314 2.53 -10.24 -24.15
N GLU A 315 1.91 -11.21 -23.47
CA GLU A 315 0.46 -11.39 -23.49
C GLU A 315 -0.26 -10.20 -22.88
N LEU A 316 0.20 -9.74 -21.70
CA LEU A 316 -0.35 -8.55 -21.06
C LEU A 316 -0.20 -7.31 -21.95
N THR A 317 0.96 -7.11 -22.57
CA THR A 317 1.20 -6.02 -23.52
C THR A 317 0.17 -6.05 -24.67
N ARG A 318 -0.03 -7.22 -25.29
CA ARG A 318 -1.02 -7.38 -26.38
C ARG A 318 -2.45 -7.10 -25.90
N LYS A 319 -2.82 -7.58 -24.72
CA LYS A 319 -4.14 -7.35 -24.13
C LYS A 319 -4.38 -5.86 -23.84
N ILE A 320 -3.37 -5.15 -23.35
CA ILE A 320 -3.44 -3.69 -23.12
C ILE A 320 -3.63 -2.97 -24.46
N ASP A 321 -2.78 -3.23 -25.46
CA ASP A 321 -2.86 -2.57 -26.76
C ASP A 321 -4.22 -2.82 -27.43
N ALA A 322 -4.68 -4.08 -27.44
CA ALA A 322 -6.00 -4.43 -27.98
C ALA A 322 -7.16 -3.72 -27.25
N SER A 323 -7.03 -3.49 -25.95
CA SER A 323 -8.04 -2.77 -25.16
C SER A 323 -8.06 -1.28 -25.49
N ILE A 324 -6.88 -0.66 -25.68
CA ILE A 324 -6.76 0.74 -26.12
C ILE A 324 -7.34 0.91 -27.53
N ASP A 325 -6.95 0.05 -28.47
CA ASP A 325 -7.46 0.09 -29.85
C ASP A 325 -8.98 -0.12 -29.92
N ALA A 326 -9.52 -1.00 -29.07
CA ALA A 326 -10.96 -1.23 -29.00
C ALA A 326 -11.69 0.00 -28.47
N TRP A 327 -11.15 0.67 -27.46
CA TRP A 327 -11.69 1.92 -26.94
C TRP A 327 -11.67 3.04 -27.97
N ASP A 328 -10.58 3.22 -28.68
CA ASP A 328 -10.46 4.25 -29.72
C ASP A 328 -11.44 4.01 -30.88
N ARG A 329 -11.67 2.74 -31.27
CA ARG A 329 -12.71 2.40 -32.25
C ARG A 329 -14.12 2.73 -31.74
N LEU A 330 -14.45 2.48 -30.47
CA LEU A 330 -15.74 2.82 -29.88
C LEU A 330 -15.97 4.34 -29.91
N ARG A 331 -14.95 5.12 -29.61
CA ARG A 331 -15.00 6.59 -29.68
C ARG A 331 -15.20 7.12 -31.10
N GLY A 332 -14.54 6.50 -32.10
CA GLY A 332 -14.65 6.88 -33.53
C GLY A 332 -15.95 6.44 -34.19
N SER A 333 -16.59 5.39 -33.68
CA SER A 333 -17.77 4.77 -34.31
C SER A 333 -19.12 5.40 -33.93
N GLY A 334 -19.16 6.43 -33.12
CA GLY A 334 -20.42 7.08 -32.69
C GLY A 334 -21.36 6.19 -31.84
N ARG A 335 -20.88 5.01 -31.42
CA ARG A 335 -21.66 4.07 -30.57
C ARG A 335 -21.50 4.37 -29.06
N ALA A 336 -21.35 5.65 -28.71
CA ALA A 336 -21.12 6.11 -27.33
C ALA A 336 -22.40 6.15 -26.46
N ASP A 337 -23.47 5.43 -26.81
CA ASP A 337 -24.76 5.54 -26.12
C ASP A 337 -24.90 4.75 -24.82
N HIS A 338 -23.83 4.06 -24.36
CA HIS A 338 -23.88 3.33 -23.08
C HIS A 338 -22.73 3.64 -22.09
N HIS A 339 -21.76 4.46 -22.48
CA HIS A 339 -20.71 4.96 -21.58
C HIS A 339 -20.56 6.46 -21.82
N ALA A 340 -20.59 7.24 -20.76
CA ALA A 340 -20.56 8.69 -20.78
C ALA A 340 -19.71 9.25 -21.93
N ASN A 341 -20.33 10.00 -22.81
CA ASN A 341 -19.65 10.77 -23.84
C ASN A 341 -18.57 11.61 -23.15
N MET A 342 -17.33 11.58 -23.66
CA MET A 342 -16.24 12.36 -23.05
C MET A 342 -16.58 13.85 -22.93
N THR A 343 -17.50 14.35 -23.75
CA THR A 343 -18.07 15.70 -23.63
C THR A 343 -18.97 15.86 -22.39
N GLU A 344 -19.68 14.82 -21.98
CA GLU A 344 -20.47 14.81 -20.74
C GLU A 344 -19.58 14.61 -19.51
N VAL A 345 -18.50 13.84 -19.64
CA VAL A 345 -17.44 13.74 -18.64
C VAL A 345 -16.72 15.08 -18.49
N ASP A 346 -16.39 15.78 -19.58
CA ASP A 346 -15.81 17.13 -19.57
C ASP A 346 -16.79 18.17 -19.00
N ALA A 347 -18.10 18.03 -19.25
CA ALA A 347 -19.13 18.89 -18.67
C ALA A 347 -19.37 18.61 -17.18
N GLY A 348 -19.38 17.34 -16.80
CA GLY A 348 -19.42 16.91 -15.40
C GLY A 348 -18.19 17.38 -14.62
N TRP A 349 -17.02 17.34 -15.24
CA TRP A 349 -15.77 17.86 -14.67
C TRP A 349 -15.81 19.36 -14.40
N LYS A 350 -16.31 20.15 -15.35
CA LYS A 350 -16.50 21.60 -15.18
C LYS A 350 -17.54 21.93 -14.10
N ALA A 351 -18.53 21.10 -13.90
CA ALA A 351 -19.53 21.27 -12.85
C ALA A 351 -19.01 20.93 -11.44
N TRP A 352 -17.95 20.11 -11.33
CA TRP A 352 -17.37 19.68 -10.04
C TRP A 352 -16.19 20.54 -9.59
N PHE A 353 -15.45 21.16 -10.51
CA PHE A 353 -14.20 21.90 -10.26
C PHE A 353 -14.17 23.30 -10.86
N GLY A 354 -15.29 23.79 -11.39
CA GLY A 354 -15.46 25.13 -11.94
C GLY A 354 -15.77 26.23 -10.91
#